data_6a396580a777ad018faa1904d8ef7b3d
#
_entry.id   6a396580a777ad018faa1904d8ef7b3d
#
_cell.length_a   1.000
_cell.length_b   1.000
_cell.length_c   1.000
_cell.angle_alpha   90.00
_cell.angle_beta   90.00
_cell.angle_gamma   90.00
#
_symmetry.space_group_name_H-M   'P 1'
#
loop_
_entity.id
_entity.type
_entity.pdbx_description
1 polymer ?
#
loop_
_entity_poly.entity_id
_entity_poly.type
_entity_poly.pdbx_seq_one_letter_code
_entity_poly.pdbx_strand_id
1 'polypeptide(L)'
;MGIRLVERMQAAHVPCLALVTAEEAATCGPEFDLLHVPILRGAPPWAIELAQLPLAEYGALVAAGDDQSDNVDTLLAARRLAPSLPLLVRLDDAQLRAFVAHSVPGAEPFSAAVAATPVAVALVERLMAAQGKHPRVAHRPLAVVRGMLPRPGALFWSVFAGFLLGVLPTAAYFARQLELSYLDALYFVWVTALSVGYGDIHLRDASPVAKLVGMAVMLFGAGFTAALAGLLADWLLTRRLGGLFVRAAVAMRGHVVIFGAGTVGTAVATELQRRRVAVVVVEREQSSHGVAELRALGVPVVVGDAEADDSLRLAAVRSASVVLALTQRDATNLHLALRLGALRPPVPCVVRLQSEEISRHIEASGDFPSISTLAVTVADAAKRVETLRDARRLAMARPAKEVGD
;
A
#
# COMPACT_ATOMS: atom_id res chain seq x y z
N MET A 1 -2.00 21.15 -10.34
CA MET A 1 -3.43 21.01 -9.96
C MET A 1 -4.14 22.36 -9.98
N GLY A 2 -3.60 23.42 -9.42
CA GLY A 2 -4.22 24.75 -9.31
C GLY A 2 -4.78 25.30 -10.61
N ILE A 3 -4.00 25.27 -11.70
CA ILE A 3 -4.42 25.77 -13.02
C ILE A 3 -5.68 25.05 -13.51
N ARG A 4 -5.73 23.74 -13.43
CA ARG A 4 -6.91 22.97 -13.88
C ARG A 4 -8.16 23.26 -13.05
N LEU A 5 -7.98 23.55 -11.76
CA LEU A 5 -9.08 24.00 -10.92
C LEU A 5 -9.57 25.38 -11.37
N VAL A 6 -8.65 26.30 -11.65
CA VAL A 6 -8.97 27.64 -12.15
C VAL A 6 -9.67 27.59 -13.50
N GLU A 7 -9.19 26.79 -14.47
CA GLU A 7 -9.85 26.54 -15.75
C GLU A 7 -11.32 26.12 -15.55
N ARG A 8 -11.53 25.16 -14.66
CA ARG A 8 -12.88 24.66 -14.38
C ARG A 8 -13.78 25.70 -13.70
N MET A 9 -13.22 26.50 -12.80
CA MET A 9 -13.95 27.59 -12.16
C MET A 9 -14.33 28.69 -13.16
N GLN A 10 -13.42 29.05 -14.07
CA GLN A 10 -13.68 29.99 -15.14
C GLN A 10 -14.77 29.46 -16.10
N ALA A 11 -14.72 28.18 -16.47
CA ALA A 11 -15.78 27.58 -17.27
C ALA A 11 -17.15 27.59 -16.59
N ALA A 12 -17.18 27.63 -15.25
CA ALA A 12 -18.38 27.80 -14.42
C ALA A 12 -18.71 29.29 -14.14
N HIS A 13 -18.02 30.22 -14.80
CA HIS A 13 -18.17 31.69 -14.59
C HIS A 13 -17.92 32.14 -13.13
N VAL A 14 -17.00 31.46 -12.44
CA VAL A 14 -16.58 31.83 -11.08
C VAL A 14 -15.31 32.66 -11.18
N PRO A 15 -15.30 33.93 -10.78
CA PRO A 15 -14.08 34.71 -10.80
C PRO A 15 -13.07 34.18 -9.80
N CYS A 16 -11.82 34.08 -10.24
CA CYS A 16 -10.70 33.53 -9.46
C CYS A 16 -9.55 34.53 -9.40
N LEU A 17 -8.80 34.49 -8.30
CA LEU A 17 -7.47 35.09 -8.15
C LEU A 17 -6.51 33.96 -7.80
N ALA A 18 -5.38 33.87 -8.48
CA ALA A 18 -4.37 32.87 -8.20
C ALA A 18 -3.20 33.44 -7.38
N LEU A 19 -2.83 32.77 -6.31
CA LEU A 19 -1.62 33.05 -5.53
C LEU A 19 -0.55 32.09 -6.03
N VAL A 20 0.56 32.58 -6.55
CA VAL A 20 1.61 31.80 -7.19
C VAL A 20 3.00 32.24 -6.73
N THR A 21 3.92 31.29 -6.57
CA THR A 21 5.32 31.61 -6.31
C THR A 21 5.98 32.23 -7.55
N ALA A 22 7.15 32.80 -7.38
CA ALA A 22 7.90 33.36 -8.51
C ALA A 22 8.23 32.30 -9.57
N GLU A 23 8.52 31.08 -9.15
CA GLU A 23 8.82 29.93 -10.02
C GLU A 23 7.57 29.46 -10.76
N GLU A 24 6.45 29.30 -10.06
CA GLU A 24 5.16 28.97 -10.68
C GLU A 24 4.69 30.05 -11.64
N ALA A 25 4.89 31.33 -11.31
CA ALA A 25 4.55 32.43 -12.21
C ALA A 25 5.38 32.42 -13.49
N ALA A 26 6.65 31.98 -13.42
CA ALA A 26 7.50 31.84 -14.60
C ALA A 26 7.06 30.67 -15.48
N THR A 27 6.63 29.58 -14.87
CA THR A 27 6.27 28.33 -15.58
C THR A 27 4.84 28.37 -16.11
N CYS A 28 3.90 28.82 -15.30
CA CYS A 28 2.46 28.72 -15.54
C CYS A 28 1.79 30.10 -15.83
N GLY A 29 2.53 31.18 -15.72
CA GLY A 29 2.00 32.55 -15.98
C GLY A 29 1.29 32.68 -17.32
N PRO A 30 1.86 32.19 -18.43
CA PRO A 30 1.18 32.29 -19.74
C PRO A 30 -0.17 31.55 -19.78
N GLU A 31 -0.35 30.47 -19.01
CA GLU A 31 -1.63 29.77 -18.95
C GLU A 31 -2.68 30.59 -18.17
N PHE A 32 -2.29 31.25 -17.07
CA PHE A 32 -3.17 32.16 -16.34
C PHE A 32 -3.56 33.36 -17.15
N ASP A 33 -2.64 33.93 -17.95
CA ASP A 33 -2.92 35.02 -18.88
C ASP A 33 -3.96 34.64 -19.92
N LEU A 34 -3.85 33.44 -20.51
CA LEU A 34 -4.83 32.91 -21.44
C LEU A 34 -6.22 32.73 -20.81
N LEU A 35 -6.26 32.40 -19.53
CA LEU A 35 -7.50 32.23 -18.77
C LEU A 35 -8.04 33.57 -18.24
N HIS A 36 -7.34 34.67 -18.48
CA HIS A 36 -7.68 36.00 -17.94
C HIS A 36 -7.83 36.02 -16.40
N VAL A 37 -6.97 35.23 -15.71
CA VAL A 37 -6.97 35.12 -14.26
C VAL A 37 -5.87 35.99 -13.67
N PRO A 38 -6.20 36.98 -12.82
CA PRO A 38 -5.18 37.77 -12.15
C PRO A 38 -4.34 36.88 -11.23
N ILE A 39 -3.01 37.13 -11.21
CA ILE A 39 -2.07 36.43 -10.34
C ILE A 39 -1.52 37.43 -9.31
N LEU A 40 -1.39 36.96 -8.06
CA LEU A 40 -0.64 37.62 -7.00
C LEU A 40 0.60 36.78 -6.69
N ARG A 41 1.77 37.43 -6.82
CA ARG A 41 3.06 36.73 -6.59
C ARG A 41 3.47 36.86 -5.14
N GLY A 42 3.95 35.80 -4.56
CA GLY A 42 4.42 35.76 -3.19
C GLY A 42 5.08 34.43 -2.83
N ALA A 43 5.01 34.06 -1.56
CA ALA A 43 5.53 32.81 -1.06
C ALA A 43 4.66 32.27 0.10
N PRO A 44 4.52 30.95 0.21
CA PRO A 44 3.89 30.34 1.39
C PRO A 44 4.54 30.83 2.70
N PRO A 45 3.78 31.02 3.77
CA PRO A 45 2.36 30.69 3.97
C PRO A 45 1.35 31.74 3.50
N TRP A 46 1.73 32.66 2.61
CA TRP A 46 0.88 33.68 2.01
C TRP A 46 0.26 34.71 3.00
N ALA A 47 0.79 34.77 4.22
CA ALA A 47 0.19 35.61 5.28
C ALA A 47 0.21 37.12 4.93
N ILE A 48 1.27 37.56 4.25
CA ILE A 48 1.44 38.96 3.83
C ILE A 48 0.48 39.30 2.69
N GLU A 49 0.43 38.41 1.68
CA GLU A 49 -0.39 38.57 0.49
C GLU A 49 -1.88 38.50 0.84
N LEU A 50 -2.26 37.53 1.68
CA LEU A 50 -3.64 37.37 2.15
C LEU A 50 -4.11 38.56 2.99
N ALA A 51 -3.22 39.22 3.76
CA ALA A 51 -3.56 40.37 4.55
C ALA A 51 -3.87 41.63 3.67
N GLN A 52 -3.39 41.65 2.42
CA GLN A 52 -3.65 42.72 1.47
C GLN A 52 -4.96 42.54 0.69
N LEU A 53 -5.56 41.37 0.78
CA LEU A 53 -6.77 41.02 0.04
C LEU A 53 -8.04 41.27 0.88
N PRO A 54 -9.13 41.73 0.26
CA PRO A 54 -10.43 41.87 0.92
C PRO A 54 -11.07 40.47 1.10
N LEU A 55 -10.49 39.61 1.97
CA LEU A 55 -10.89 38.21 2.14
C LEU A 55 -12.38 38.04 2.47
N ALA A 56 -13.03 39.07 3.02
CA ALA A 56 -14.46 39.04 3.28
C ALA A 56 -15.32 38.98 2.02
N GLU A 57 -14.80 39.41 0.88
CA GLU A 57 -15.52 39.47 -0.40
C GLU A 57 -15.38 38.16 -1.19
N TYR A 58 -14.38 37.31 -0.86
CA TYR A 58 -14.17 36.03 -1.54
C TYR A 58 -15.15 34.98 -1.05
N GLY A 59 -15.61 34.11 -1.97
CA GLY A 59 -16.52 33.03 -1.67
C GLY A 59 -15.87 31.86 -0.93
N ALA A 60 -14.62 31.53 -1.26
CA ALA A 60 -13.80 30.50 -0.63
C ALA A 60 -12.33 30.74 -0.93
N LEU A 61 -11.44 30.12 -0.12
CA LEU A 61 -10.01 29.98 -0.39
C LEU A 61 -9.68 28.52 -0.57
N VAL A 62 -8.87 28.21 -1.59
CA VAL A 62 -8.41 26.84 -1.88
C VAL A 62 -6.89 26.78 -1.79
N ALA A 63 -6.36 26.09 -0.80
CA ALA A 63 -4.95 25.76 -0.70
C ALA A 63 -4.69 24.41 -1.42
N ALA A 64 -4.11 24.46 -2.61
CA ALA A 64 -3.95 23.31 -3.51
C ALA A 64 -2.51 23.12 -4.01
N GLY A 65 -1.52 23.64 -3.30
CA GLY A 65 -0.10 23.44 -3.56
C GLY A 65 0.31 21.97 -3.44
N ASP A 66 1.49 21.65 -3.95
CA ASP A 66 2.00 20.28 -3.87
C ASP A 66 2.59 19.95 -2.49
N ASP A 67 3.08 20.94 -1.75
CA ASP A 67 3.50 20.78 -0.36
C ASP A 67 2.32 20.87 0.60
N GLN A 68 2.13 19.84 1.40
CA GLN A 68 1.02 19.77 2.35
C GLN A 68 1.25 20.69 3.57
N SER A 69 2.50 20.93 3.95
CA SER A 69 2.84 21.84 5.05
C SER A 69 2.46 23.27 4.69
N ASP A 70 2.84 23.69 3.47
CA ASP A 70 2.48 25.00 2.95
C ASP A 70 0.96 25.20 2.85
N ASN A 71 0.24 24.14 2.47
CA ASN A 71 -1.22 24.17 2.42
C ASN A 71 -1.85 24.36 3.81
N VAL A 72 -1.31 23.70 4.84
CA VAL A 72 -1.77 23.84 6.23
C VAL A 72 -1.44 25.23 6.76
N ASP A 73 -0.23 25.73 6.52
CA ASP A 73 0.18 27.06 6.97
C ASP A 73 -0.65 28.16 6.31
N THR A 74 -0.95 28.03 5.02
CA THR A 74 -1.87 28.91 4.27
C THR A 74 -3.27 28.88 4.88
N LEU A 75 -3.78 27.69 5.19
CA LEU A 75 -5.07 27.51 5.84
C LEU A 75 -5.12 28.25 7.19
N LEU A 76 -4.08 28.10 8.01
CA LEU A 76 -4.01 28.72 9.35
C LEU A 76 -3.89 30.24 9.24
N ALA A 77 -3.11 30.76 8.29
CA ALA A 77 -3.01 32.18 8.01
C ALA A 77 -4.36 32.75 7.57
N ALA A 78 -5.03 32.13 6.62
CA ALA A 78 -6.35 32.54 6.13
C ALA A 78 -7.41 32.54 7.23
N ARG A 79 -7.39 31.49 8.10
CA ARG A 79 -8.34 31.39 9.22
C ARG A 79 -8.17 32.51 10.24
N ARG A 80 -6.94 32.96 10.51
CA ARG A 80 -6.65 34.08 11.42
C ARG A 80 -7.15 35.39 10.84
N LEU A 81 -6.98 35.62 9.52
CA LEU A 81 -7.35 36.88 8.85
C LEU A 81 -8.86 36.96 8.55
N ALA A 82 -9.48 35.82 8.22
CA ALA A 82 -10.89 35.77 7.85
C ALA A 82 -11.57 34.53 8.48
N PRO A 83 -12.02 34.62 9.76
CA PRO A 83 -12.59 33.50 10.49
C PRO A 83 -13.83 32.85 9.84
N SER A 84 -14.58 33.61 9.06
CA SER A 84 -15.81 33.12 8.39
C SER A 84 -15.59 32.64 6.95
N LEU A 85 -14.37 32.75 6.39
CA LEU A 85 -14.08 32.36 5.03
C LEU A 85 -14.11 30.82 4.93
N PRO A 86 -14.89 30.26 3.99
CA PRO A 86 -14.80 28.83 3.69
C PRO A 86 -13.41 28.47 3.14
N LEU A 87 -12.83 27.41 3.66
CA LEU A 87 -11.46 27.01 3.34
C LEU A 87 -11.47 25.58 2.81
N LEU A 88 -10.92 25.35 1.62
CA LEU A 88 -10.59 24.03 1.09
C LEU A 88 -9.08 23.83 1.15
N VAL A 89 -8.64 22.65 1.57
CA VAL A 89 -7.22 22.33 1.67
C VAL A 89 -6.92 20.96 1.12
N ARG A 90 -5.94 20.89 0.21
CA ARG A 90 -5.45 19.61 -0.32
C ARG A 90 -4.50 18.98 0.67
N LEU A 91 -4.90 17.79 1.16
CA LEU A 91 -4.12 16.98 2.08
C LEU A 91 -4.22 15.51 1.68
N ASP A 92 -3.11 14.93 1.27
CA ASP A 92 -3.06 13.53 0.86
C ASP A 92 -2.86 12.58 2.06
N ASP A 93 -2.29 13.07 3.17
CA ASP A 93 -2.14 12.33 4.43
C ASP A 93 -3.49 12.22 5.17
N ALA A 94 -3.89 11.00 5.53
CA ALA A 94 -5.17 10.73 6.18
C ALA A 94 -5.24 11.27 7.62
N GLN A 95 -4.13 11.24 8.36
CA GLN A 95 -4.07 11.71 9.74
C GLN A 95 -4.16 13.24 9.76
N LEU A 96 -3.42 13.89 8.85
CA LEU A 96 -3.45 15.34 8.72
C LEU A 96 -4.84 15.85 8.27
N ARG A 97 -5.52 15.13 7.36
CA ARG A 97 -6.90 15.43 7.00
C ARG A 97 -7.85 15.35 8.19
N ALA A 98 -7.75 14.27 8.97
CA ALA A 98 -8.59 14.09 10.16
C ALA A 98 -8.32 15.18 11.20
N PHE A 99 -7.05 15.54 11.41
CA PHE A 99 -6.65 16.61 12.31
C PHE A 99 -7.23 17.95 11.88
N VAL A 100 -7.06 18.35 10.62
CA VAL A 100 -7.57 19.63 10.10
C VAL A 100 -9.09 19.69 10.15
N ALA A 101 -9.78 18.62 9.75
CA ALA A 101 -11.24 18.58 9.79
C ALA A 101 -11.81 18.74 11.22
N HIS A 102 -11.07 18.26 12.24
CA HIS A 102 -11.48 18.38 13.64
C HIS A 102 -11.05 19.71 14.27
N SER A 103 -9.83 20.18 13.97
CA SER A 103 -9.17 21.28 14.69
C SER A 103 -9.41 22.66 14.06
N VAL A 104 -9.80 22.72 12.78
CA VAL A 104 -10.02 23.97 12.06
C VAL A 104 -11.47 24.06 11.59
N PRO A 105 -12.38 24.69 12.38
CA PRO A 105 -13.77 24.80 12.02
C PRO A 105 -13.98 25.45 10.65
N GLY A 106 -14.83 24.86 9.80
CA GLY A 106 -15.11 25.36 8.46
C GLY A 106 -13.99 25.15 7.42
N ALA A 107 -12.97 24.35 7.73
CA ALA A 107 -12.03 23.86 6.76
C ALA A 107 -12.48 22.48 6.22
N GLU A 108 -12.50 22.35 4.90
CA GLU A 108 -12.81 21.10 4.22
C GLU A 108 -11.55 20.51 3.56
N PRO A 109 -10.94 19.48 4.12
CA PRO A 109 -9.82 18.82 3.47
C PRO A 109 -10.31 17.96 2.30
N PHE A 110 -9.55 17.95 1.21
CA PHE A 110 -9.78 17.09 0.05
C PHE A 110 -8.48 16.42 -0.42
N SER A 111 -8.59 15.33 -1.17
CA SER A 111 -7.42 14.65 -1.74
C SER A 111 -7.76 13.81 -2.96
N ALA A 112 -6.73 13.50 -3.76
CA ALA A 112 -6.87 12.61 -4.89
C ALA A 112 -7.38 11.21 -4.50
N ALA A 113 -6.97 10.71 -3.33
CA ALA A 113 -7.42 9.42 -2.82
C ALA A 113 -8.94 9.43 -2.52
N VAL A 114 -9.43 10.47 -1.85
CA VAL A 114 -10.86 10.58 -1.49
C VAL A 114 -11.72 10.74 -2.75
N ALA A 115 -11.27 11.55 -3.71
CA ALA A 115 -12.00 11.80 -4.94
C ALA A 115 -12.01 10.59 -5.89
N ALA A 116 -10.87 9.89 -6.04
CA ALA A 116 -10.74 8.78 -6.98
C ALA A 116 -11.33 7.46 -6.46
N THR A 117 -11.38 7.24 -5.15
CA THR A 117 -11.84 5.96 -4.57
C THR A 117 -13.26 5.58 -5.02
N PRO A 118 -14.30 6.44 -4.95
CA PRO A 118 -15.64 6.05 -5.37
C PRO A 118 -15.71 5.71 -6.87
N VAL A 119 -14.94 6.43 -7.70
CA VAL A 119 -14.88 6.17 -9.14
C VAL A 119 -14.23 4.82 -9.43
N ALA A 120 -13.09 4.53 -8.78
CA ALA A 120 -12.40 3.26 -8.93
C ALA A 120 -13.27 2.07 -8.49
N VAL A 121 -13.93 2.20 -7.36
CA VAL A 121 -14.82 1.15 -6.82
C VAL A 121 -16.02 0.93 -7.75
N ALA A 122 -16.66 1.98 -8.24
CA ALA A 122 -17.77 1.86 -9.18
C ALA A 122 -17.37 1.15 -10.50
N LEU A 123 -16.16 1.46 -11.01
CA LEU A 123 -15.62 0.77 -12.19
C LEU A 123 -15.36 -0.72 -11.91
N VAL A 124 -14.80 -1.06 -10.75
CA VAL A 124 -14.60 -2.45 -10.34
C VAL A 124 -15.94 -3.20 -10.30
N GLU A 125 -16.93 -2.63 -9.61
CA GLU A 125 -18.27 -3.24 -9.49
C GLU A 125 -18.91 -3.44 -10.87
N ARG A 126 -18.84 -2.44 -11.74
CA ARG A 126 -19.35 -2.52 -13.11
C ARG A 126 -18.65 -3.62 -13.92
N LEU A 127 -17.33 -3.72 -13.86
CA LEU A 127 -16.56 -4.74 -14.59
C LEU A 127 -16.80 -6.14 -14.03
N MET A 128 -16.96 -6.29 -12.72
CA MET A 128 -17.32 -7.57 -12.09
C MET A 128 -18.73 -8.00 -12.48
N ALA A 129 -19.69 -7.09 -12.45
CA ALA A 129 -21.08 -7.36 -12.85
C ALA A 129 -21.17 -7.79 -14.31
N ALA A 130 -20.43 -7.14 -15.22
CA ALA A 130 -20.37 -7.50 -16.63
C ALA A 130 -19.85 -8.94 -16.88
N GLN A 131 -19.05 -9.48 -15.93
CA GLN A 131 -18.56 -10.87 -15.99
C GLN A 131 -19.51 -11.87 -15.28
N GLY A 132 -20.64 -11.44 -14.75
CA GLY A 132 -21.52 -12.27 -13.92
C GLY A 132 -20.88 -12.70 -12.60
N LYS A 133 -19.82 -12.01 -12.17
CA LYS A 133 -19.10 -12.29 -10.94
C LYS A 133 -19.60 -11.35 -9.84
N HIS A 134 -20.23 -11.92 -8.83
CA HIS A 134 -20.54 -11.16 -7.62
C HIS A 134 -19.33 -11.17 -6.67
N PRO A 135 -19.06 -10.09 -5.92
CA PRO A 135 -18.03 -10.07 -4.92
C PRO A 135 -18.31 -11.19 -3.89
N ARG A 136 -17.51 -12.24 -3.93
CA ARG A 136 -17.59 -13.32 -2.95
C ARG A 136 -16.31 -13.30 -2.16
N VAL A 137 -16.42 -13.02 -0.87
CA VAL A 137 -15.34 -13.32 0.06
C VAL A 137 -15.19 -14.84 0.10
N ALA A 138 -14.25 -15.36 -0.65
CA ALA A 138 -13.82 -16.74 -0.49
C ALA A 138 -12.95 -16.83 0.78
N HIS A 139 -13.57 -16.66 1.96
CA HIS A 139 -12.97 -17.13 3.19
C HIS A 139 -12.94 -18.66 3.11
N ARG A 140 -11.80 -19.20 2.68
CA ARG A 140 -11.40 -20.56 3.00
C ARG A 140 -10.32 -20.51 4.07
N PRO A 141 -10.67 -20.35 5.36
CA PRO A 141 -9.70 -20.34 6.45
C PRO A 141 -8.90 -21.67 6.50
N LEU A 142 -9.51 -22.78 6.10
CA LEU A 142 -8.88 -24.09 6.07
C LEU A 142 -7.81 -24.28 4.98
N ALA A 143 -7.93 -23.60 3.82
CA ALA A 143 -6.90 -23.67 2.78
C ALA A 143 -5.64 -22.87 3.20
N VAL A 144 -5.82 -21.78 3.95
CA VAL A 144 -4.73 -20.99 4.55
C VAL A 144 -4.01 -21.81 5.61
N VAL A 145 -4.75 -22.51 6.48
CA VAL A 145 -4.16 -23.36 7.55
C VAL A 145 -3.39 -24.56 6.97
N ARG A 146 -3.88 -25.19 5.90
CA ARG A 146 -3.16 -26.30 5.24
C ARG A 146 -1.91 -25.83 4.47
N GLY A 147 -1.86 -24.57 4.03
CA GLY A 147 -0.67 -23.92 3.50
C GLY A 147 0.30 -23.41 4.59
N MET A 148 -0.15 -23.40 5.87
CA MET A 148 0.65 -22.99 7.02
C MET A 148 1.60 -24.06 7.52
N LEU A 149 1.34 -25.35 7.25
CA LEU A 149 2.28 -26.40 7.61
C LEU A 149 3.56 -26.24 6.79
N PRO A 150 4.71 -26.06 7.45
CA PRO A 150 5.97 -25.95 6.74
C PRO A 150 6.23 -27.24 6.00
N ARG A 151 6.42 -27.16 4.69
CA ARG A 151 7.12 -28.22 3.97
C ARG A 151 8.60 -27.89 4.15
N PRO A 152 9.34 -28.67 4.96
CA PRO A 152 10.77 -28.45 5.13
C PRO A 152 11.42 -28.54 3.74
N GLY A 153 12.22 -27.55 3.39
CA GLY A 153 12.92 -27.51 2.11
C GLY A 153 13.93 -28.66 1.99
N ALA A 154 14.43 -28.91 0.79
CA ALA A 154 15.44 -29.95 0.55
C ALA A 154 16.66 -29.81 1.48
N LEU A 155 17.05 -28.57 1.79
CA LEU A 155 18.15 -28.28 2.70
C LEU A 155 17.91 -28.81 4.12
N PHE A 156 16.70 -28.67 4.67
CA PHE A 156 16.37 -29.24 5.98
C PHE A 156 16.52 -30.77 5.97
N TRP A 157 15.99 -31.41 4.94
CA TRP A 157 16.09 -32.88 4.83
C TRP A 157 17.50 -33.34 4.60
N SER A 158 18.34 -32.60 3.87
CA SER A 158 19.75 -32.94 3.68
C SER A 158 20.56 -32.79 4.97
N VAL A 159 20.33 -31.74 5.77
CA VAL A 159 20.98 -31.58 7.08
C VAL A 159 20.54 -32.68 8.04
N PHE A 160 19.25 -33.00 8.08
CA PHE A 160 18.73 -34.07 8.93
C PHE A 160 19.22 -35.46 8.51
N ALA A 161 19.23 -35.76 7.22
CA ALA A 161 19.79 -37.00 6.70
C ALA A 161 21.30 -37.11 6.98
N GLY A 162 22.06 -36.04 6.82
CA GLY A 162 23.47 -35.97 7.18
C GLY A 162 23.72 -36.24 8.66
N PHE A 163 22.85 -35.71 9.54
CA PHE A 163 22.91 -36.01 10.97
C PHE A 163 22.66 -37.48 11.26
N LEU A 164 21.63 -38.09 10.70
CA LEU A 164 21.35 -39.52 10.87
C LEU A 164 22.49 -40.41 10.31
N LEU A 165 23.05 -40.01 9.15
CA LEU A 165 24.17 -40.70 8.55
C LEU A 165 25.43 -40.69 9.45
N GLY A 166 25.62 -39.64 10.24
CA GLY A 166 26.68 -39.54 11.25
C GLY A 166 26.37 -40.33 12.51
N VAL A 167 25.16 -40.22 13.05
CA VAL A 167 24.76 -40.80 14.35
C VAL A 167 24.63 -42.30 14.29
N LEU A 168 23.96 -42.88 13.27
CA LEU A 168 23.66 -44.30 13.22
C LEU A 168 24.91 -45.22 13.16
N PRO A 169 25.90 -44.97 12.30
CA PRO A 169 27.12 -45.79 12.28
C PRO A 169 27.98 -45.57 13.53
N THR A 170 27.98 -44.34 14.10
CA THR A 170 28.72 -44.06 15.31
C THR A 170 28.10 -44.78 16.52
N ALA A 171 26.77 -44.92 16.58
CA ALA A 171 26.10 -45.73 17.60
C ALA A 171 26.51 -47.21 17.47
N ALA A 172 26.59 -47.75 16.26
CA ALA A 172 27.08 -49.13 16.03
C ALA A 172 28.54 -49.31 16.45
N TYR A 173 29.38 -48.30 16.27
CA TYR A 173 30.75 -48.28 16.76
C TYR A 173 30.81 -48.33 18.29
N PHE A 174 30.09 -47.45 19.00
CA PHE A 174 30.07 -47.40 20.46
C PHE A 174 29.39 -48.62 21.10
N ALA A 175 28.36 -49.17 20.47
CA ALA A 175 27.76 -50.46 20.92
C ALA A 175 28.80 -51.55 21.07
N ARG A 176 29.74 -51.67 20.11
CA ARG A 176 30.84 -52.66 20.16
C ARG A 176 31.95 -52.29 21.12
N GLN A 177 32.32 -50.99 21.21
CA GLN A 177 33.44 -50.53 22.02
C GLN A 177 33.14 -50.49 23.52
N LEU A 178 31.88 -50.29 23.90
CA LEU A 178 31.41 -50.14 25.28
C LEU A 178 30.57 -51.36 25.74
N GLU A 179 30.46 -52.39 24.88
CA GLU A 179 29.64 -53.61 25.14
C GLU A 179 28.19 -53.27 25.51
N LEU A 180 27.63 -52.23 24.90
CA LEU A 180 26.28 -51.75 25.11
C LEU A 180 25.29 -52.35 24.11
N SER A 181 24.00 -52.36 24.47
CA SER A 181 22.97 -52.54 23.47
C SER A 181 23.03 -51.43 22.41
N TYR A 182 22.58 -51.72 21.18
CA TYR A 182 22.55 -50.69 20.14
C TYR A 182 21.69 -49.47 20.55
N LEU A 183 20.62 -49.72 21.30
CA LEU A 183 19.73 -48.64 21.78
C LEU A 183 20.42 -47.74 22.81
N ASP A 184 21.17 -48.32 23.74
CA ASP A 184 21.92 -47.56 24.74
C ASP A 184 23.06 -46.76 24.08
N ALA A 185 23.74 -47.35 23.12
CA ALA A 185 24.78 -46.68 22.35
C ALA A 185 24.18 -45.54 21.49
N LEU A 186 23.02 -45.77 20.87
CA LEU A 186 22.30 -44.71 20.14
C LEU A 186 21.87 -43.57 21.06
N TYR A 187 21.34 -43.88 22.24
CA TYR A 187 21.03 -42.93 23.28
C TYR A 187 22.27 -42.10 23.67
N PHE A 188 23.39 -42.78 23.94
CA PHE A 188 24.66 -42.11 24.27
C PHE A 188 25.12 -41.14 23.18
N VAL A 189 25.13 -41.57 21.92
CA VAL A 189 25.54 -40.72 20.78
C VAL A 189 24.58 -39.56 20.60
N TRP A 190 23.27 -39.79 20.75
CA TRP A 190 22.26 -38.75 20.64
C TRP A 190 22.39 -37.67 21.72
N VAL A 191 22.50 -38.08 22.99
CA VAL A 191 22.68 -37.21 24.14
C VAL A 191 23.98 -36.40 24.04
N THR A 192 25.06 -37.04 23.54
CA THR A 192 26.36 -36.41 23.33
C THR A 192 26.32 -35.41 22.19
N ALA A 193 25.74 -35.77 21.03
CA ALA A 193 25.63 -34.89 19.85
C ALA A 193 24.75 -33.70 20.10
N LEU A 194 23.65 -33.83 20.85
CA LEU A 194 22.76 -32.69 21.20
C LEU A 194 23.25 -31.90 22.42
N SER A 195 24.46 -32.20 22.93
CA SER A 195 25.10 -31.51 24.06
C SER A 195 24.28 -31.59 25.38
N VAL A 196 23.46 -32.61 25.56
CA VAL A 196 22.70 -32.86 26.79
C VAL A 196 23.61 -33.41 27.89
N GLY A 197 24.36 -34.46 27.60
CA GLY A 197 25.45 -35.01 28.45
C GLY A 197 25.06 -35.39 29.86
N TYR A 198 24.12 -36.32 30.06
CA TYR A 198 23.74 -36.80 31.40
C TYR A 198 24.88 -37.45 32.18
N GLY A 199 25.88 -38.02 31.50
CA GLY A 199 27.05 -38.60 32.14
C GLY A 199 26.84 -40.02 32.71
N ASP A 200 25.69 -40.61 32.48
CA ASP A 200 25.33 -41.99 32.82
C ASP A 200 26.14 -43.02 32.03
N ILE A 201 26.42 -42.73 30.75
CA ILE A 201 27.38 -43.45 29.93
C ILE A 201 28.56 -42.55 29.64
N HIS A 202 29.80 -42.97 29.91
CA HIS A 202 30.98 -42.16 29.80
C HIS A 202 32.16 -42.88 29.17
N LEU A 203 33.11 -42.12 28.62
CA LEU A 203 34.29 -42.65 27.93
C LEU A 203 35.57 -42.67 28.80
N ARG A 204 35.47 -42.58 30.16
CA ARG A 204 36.62 -42.47 31.03
C ARG A 204 37.64 -43.59 30.78
N ASP A 205 37.15 -44.80 30.75
CA ASP A 205 37.99 -46.01 30.64
C ASP A 205 38.08 -46.56 29.20
N ALA A 206 37.47 -45.84 28.24
CA ALA A 206 37.47 -46.25 26.85
C ALA A 206 38.84 -45.97 26.15
N SER A 207 39.06 -46.63 25.00
CA SER A 207 40.27 -46.48 24.21
C SER A 207 40.51 -45.04 23.74
N PRO A 208 41.77 -44.61 23.50
CA PRO A 208 42.06 -43.29 22.95
C PRO A 208 41.28 -42.96 21.67
N VAL A 209 41.10 -43.98 20.81
CA VAL A 209 40.31 -43.82 19.57
C VAL A 209 38.85 -43.53 19.87
N ALA A 210 38.25 -44.25 20.84
CA ALA A 210 36.87 -44.00 21.25
C ALA A 210 36.67 -42.59 21.81
N LYS A 211 37.68 -42.06 22.54
CA LYS A 211 37.65 -40.68 23.02
C LYS A 211 37.72 -39.66 21.88
N LEU A 212 38.56 -39.91 20.87
CA LEU A 212 38.64 -39.08 19.66
C LEU A 212 37.32 -39.08 18.87
N VAL A 213 36.70 -40.26 18.70
CA VAL A 213 35.39 -40.37 18.05
C VAL A 213 34.31 -39.63 18.87
N GLY A 214 34.35 -39.72 20.20
CA GLY A 214 33.45 -38.98 21.07
C GLY A 214 33.58 -37.46 20.90
N MET A 215 34.82 -36.95 20.84
CA MET A 215 35.07 -35.54 20.59
C MET A 215 34.56 -35.11 19.19
N ALA A 216 34.74 -35.94 18.17
CA ALA A 216 34.20 -35.72 16.83
C ALA A 216 32.67 -35.65 16.83
N VAL A 217 31.98 -36.51 17.61
CA VAL A 217 30.53 -36.48 17.79
C VAL A 217 30.07 -35.18 18.43
N MET A 218 30.78 -34.69 19.43
CA MET A 218 30.45 -33.41 20.08
C MET A 218 30.56 -32.24 19.09
N LEU A 219 31.64 -32.18 18.31
CA LEU A 219 31.84 -31.11 17.31
C LEU A 219 30.79 -31.18 16.18
N PHE A 220 30.52 -32.39 15.69
CA PHE A 220 29.52 -32.67 14.66
C PHE A 220 28.11 -32.28 15.15
N GLY A 221 27.76 -32.63 16.37
CA GLY A 221 26.48 -32.29 16.99
C GLY A 221 26.31 -30.81 17.22
N ALA A 222 27.34 -30.10 17.65
CA ALA A 222 27.33 -28.64 17.77
C ALA A 222 27.08 -27.97 16.42
N GLY A 223 27.74 -28.45 15.36
CA GLY A 223 27.49 -27.97 13.98
C GLY A 223 26.06 -28.21 13.51
N PHE A 224 25.49 -29.39 13.79
CA PHE A 224 24.11 -29.73 13.49
C PHE A 224 23.12 -28.79 14.21
N THR A 225 23.32 -28.59 15.51
CA THR A 225 22.46 -27.71 16.33
C THR A 225 22.50 -26.27 15.84
N ALA A 226 23.68 -25.76 15.50
CA ALA A 226 23.84 -24.42 14.91
C ALA A 226 23.15 -24.29 13.55
N ALA A 227 23.29 -25.29 12.68
CA ALA A 227 22.62 -25.32 11.38
C ALA A 227 21.10 -25.34 11.52
N LEU A 228 20.58 -26.17 12.44
CA LEU A 228 19.14 -26.25 12.73
C LEU A 228 18.60 -24.91 13.28
N ALA A 229 19.32 -24.26 14.20
CA ALA A 229 18.96 -22.94 14.74
C ALA A 229 18.96 -21.88 13.64
N GLY A 230 19.95 -21.88 12.74
CA GLY A 230 20.00 -20.98 11.58
C GLY A 230 18.83 -21.17 10.63
N LEU A 231 18.50 -22.42 10.28
CA LEU A 231 17.34 -22.75 9.45
C LEU A 231 16.02 -22.33 10.10
N LEU A 232 15.89 -22.49 11.42
CA LEU A 232 14.72 -22.06 12.17
C LEU A 232 14.62 -20.52 12.22
N ALA A 233 15.72 -19.85 12.43
CA ALA A 233 15.77 -18.37 12.44
C ALA A 233 15.41 -17.81 11.06
N ASP A 234 15.97 -18.31 9.97
CA ASP A 234 15.62 -17.94 8.60
C ASP A 234 14.12 -18.17 8.33
N TRP A 235 13.61 -19.33 8.74
CA TRP A 235 12.19 -19.65 8.61
C TRP A 235 11.28 -18.69 9.38
N LEU A 236 11.66 -18.29 10.61
CA LEU A 236 10.90 -17.33 11.42
C LEU A 236 10.94 -15.93 10.81
N LEU A 237 12.10 -15.47 10.37
CA LEU A 237 12.30 -14.15 9.75
C LEU A 237 11.53 -14.04 8.44
N THR A 238 11.67 -15.03 7.56
CA THR A 238 11.00 -15.06 6.25
C THR A 238 9.48 -15.10 6.40
N ARG A 239 8.96 -15.76 7.42
CA ARG A 239 7.51 -15.81 7.70
C ARG A 239 6.96 -14.53 8.30
N ARG A 240 7.70 -13.87 9.19
CA ARG A 240 7.25 -12.58 9.77
C ARG A 240 7.14 -11.48 8.71
N LEU A 241 7.90 -11.54 7.62
CA LEU A 241 8.06 -10.46 6.66
C LEU A 241 7.25 -10.57 5.36
N GLY A 242 6.44 -11.61 5.13
CA GLY A 242 5.61 -11.62 3.92
C GLY A 242 5.10 -12.95 3.38
N GLY A 243 5.70 -14.08 3.73
CA GLY A 243 5.39 -15.37 3.11
C GLY A 243 3.94 -15.87 3.30
N LEU A 244 3.25 -15.47 4.35
CA LEU A 244 1.86 -15.86 4.61
C LEU A 244 0.88 -15.13 3.68
N PHE A 245 1.09 -13.83 3.47
CA PHE A 245 0.24 -13.01 2.62
C PHE A 245 0.40 -13.37 1.14
N VAL A 246 1.61 -13.68 0.70
CA VAL A 246 1.89 -14.11 -0.69
C VAL A 246 1.22 -15.45 -1.01
N ARG A 247 1.26 -16.42 -0.09
CA ARG A 247 0.58 -17.72 -0.30
C ARG A 247 -0.93 -17.59 -0.31
N ALA A 248 -1.49 -16.70 0.50
CA ALA A 248 -2.91 -16.38 0.46
C ALA A 248 -3.30 -15.77 -0.90
N ALA A 249 -2.50 -14.87 -1.43
CA ALA A 249 -2.73 -14.23 -2.72
C ALA A 249 -2.74 -15.23 -3.89
N VAL A 250 -1.77 -16.14 -3.96
CA VAL A 250 -1.68 -17.17 -5.02
C VAL A 250 -2.89 -18.11 -5.04
N ALA A 251 -3.54 -18.33 -3.91
CA ALA A 251 -4.70 -19.21 -3.80
C ALA A 251 -6.04 -18.51 -4.12
N MET A 252 -6.06 -17.20 -4.29
CA MET A 252 -7.28 -16.43 -4.54
C MET A 252 -7.79 -16.60 -5.97
N ARG A 253 -9.10 -16.54 -6.12
CA ARG A 253 -9.80 -16.54 -7.41
C ARG A 253 -10.95 -15.54 -7.38
N GLY A 254 -11.16 -14.85 -8.49
CA GLY A 254 -12.23 -13.85 -8.59
C GLY A 254 -12.01 -12.61 -7.74
N HIS A 255 -10.78 -12.40 -7.26
CA HIS A 255 -10.36 -11.25 -6.46
C HIS A 255 -10.01 -10.05 -7.35
N VAL A 256 -9.81 -8.92 -6.73
CA VAL A 256 -9.29 -7.70 -7.36
C VAL A 256 -7.79 -7.59 -7.04
N VAL A 257 -6.97 -7.30 -8.03
CA VAL A 257 -5.55 -7.03 -7.84
C VAL A 257 -5.29 -5.54 -8.02
N ILE A 258 -4.59 -4.93 -7.08
CA ILE A 258 -4.23 -3.51 -7.12
C ILE A 258 -2.70 -3.41 -7.20
N PHE A 259 -2.18 -2.75 -8.21
CA PHE A 259 -0.78 -2.41 -8.33
C PHE A 259 -0.55 -0.98 -7.84
N GLY A 260 0.23 -0.83 -6.77
CA GLY A 260 0.54 0.40 -6.08
C GLY A 260 -0.20 0.54 -4.73
N ALA A 261 0.56 0.60 -3.63
CA ALA A 261 0.07 0.87 -2.26
C ALA A 261 0.33 2.33 -1.84
N GLY A 262 0.27 3.25 -2.79
CA GLY A 262 0.25 4.69 -2.50
C GLY A 262 -1.09 5.13 -1.91
N THR A 263 -1.28 6.44 -1.69
CA THR A 263 -2.50 6.99 -1.07
C THR A 263 -3.80 6.56 -1.75
N VAL A 264 -3.84 6.57 -3.09
CA VAL A 264 -5.03 6.14 -3.87
C VAL A 264 -5.23 4.63 -3.77
N GLY A 265 -4.17 3.83 -4.00
CA GLY A 265 -4.27 2.37 -3.97
C GLY A 265 -4.67 1.82 -2.60
N THR A 266 -4.12 2.39 -1.53
CA THR A 266 -4.47 2.04 -0.14
C THR A 266 -5.93 2.38 0.16
N ALA A 267 -6.40 3.57 -0.22
CA ALA A 267 -7.78 3.98 0.00
C ALA A 267 -8.77 3.10 -0.77
N VAL A 268 -8.48 2.78 -2.04
CA VAL A 268 -9.32 1.88 -2.86
C VAL A 268 -9.33 0.47 -2.28
N ALA A 269 -8.17 -0.07 -1.87
CA ALA A 269 -8.08 -1.40 -1.27
C ALA A 269 -8.89 -1.50 0.02
N THR A 270 -8.78 -0.50 0.89
CA THR A 270 -9.52 -0.39 2.15
C THR A 270 -11.03 -0.34 1.92
N GLU A 271 -11.49 0.47 0.96
CA GLU A 271 -12.92 0.57 0.64
C GLU A 271 -13.46 -0.72 0.02
N LEU A 272 -12.74 -1.36 -0.89
CA LEU A 272 -13.13 -2.65 -1.46
C LEU A 272 -13.20 -3.74 -0.39
N GLN A 273 -12.25 -3.76 0.54
CA GLN A 273 -12.29 -4.69 1.67
C GLN A 273 -13.50 -4.43 2.59
N ARG A 274 -13.81 -3.16 2.87
CA ARG A 274 -15.01 -2.78 3.64
C ARG A 274 -16.29 -3.28 2.96
N ARG A 275 -16.32 -3.30 1.63
CA ARG A 275 -17.39 -3.90 0.82
C ARG A 275 -17.31 -5.42 0.69
N ARG A 276 -16.40 -6.06 1.42
CA ARG A 276 -16.18 -7.52 1.40
C ARG A 276 -15.73 -8.06 0.04
N VAL A 277 -15.09 -7.25 -0.78
CA VAL A 277 -14.42 -7.68 -2.00
C VAL A 277 -13.04 -8.21 -1.64
N ALA A 278 -12.69 -9.39 -2.13
CA ALA A 278 -11.36 -9.94 -1.94
C ALA A 278 -10.32 -9.13 -2.74
N VAL A 279 -9.29 -8.63 -2.07
CA VAL A 279 -8.25 -7.77 -2.67
C VAL A 279 -6.87 -8.35 -2.42
N VAL A 280 -6.00 -8.25 -3.41
CA VAL A 280 -4.54 -8.45 -3.30
C VAL A 280 -3.86 -7.16 -3.77
N VAL A 281 -2.89 -6.67 -3.03
CA VAL A 281 -2.13 -5.48 -3.40
C VAL A 281 -0.70 -5.87 -3.75
N VAL A 282 -0.16 -5.29 -4.82
CA VAL A 282 1.25 -5.43 -5.22
C VAL A 282 1.93 -4.09 -5.04
N GLU A 283 3.03 -4.05 -4.29
CA GLU A 283 3.80 -2.83 -4.04
C GLU A 283 5.30 -3.13 -4.14
N ARG A 284 6.03 -2.21 -4.78
CA ARG A 284 7.47 -2.35 -4.97
C ARG A 284 8.25 -2.12 -3.67
N GLU A 285 7.84 -1.13 -2.89
CA GLU A 285 8.52 -0.73 -1.67
C GLU A 285 7.87 -1.34 -0.43
N GLN A 286 8.59 -2.25 0.23
CA GLN A 286 8.13 -2.91 1.45
C GLN A 286 7.96 -1.94 2.63
N SER A 287 8.75 -0.88 2.67
CA SER A 287 8.72 0.18 3.70
C SER A 287 7.61 1.21 3.51
N SER A 288 6.83 1.12 2.42
CA SER A 288 5.72 2.03 2.17
C SER A 288 4.70 2.02 3.32
N HIS A 289 4.26 3.20 3.75
CA HIS A 289 3.23 3.35 4.78
C HIS A 289 1.94 2.57 4.44
N GLY A 290 1.51 2.62 3.19
CA GLY A 290 0.34 1.88 2.73
C GLY A 290 0.47 0.36 2.88
N VAL A 291 1.69 -0.20 2.74
CA VAL A 291 1.94 -1.63 2.98
C VAL A 291 1.69 -2.00 4.44
N ALA A 292 2.15 -1.17 5.38
CA ALA A 292 1.93 -1.40 6.82
C ALA A 292 0.45 -1.32 7.18
N GLU A 293 -0.26 -0.31 6.68
CA GLU A 293 -1.69 -0.10 6.88
C GLU A 293 -2.52 -1.28 6.33
N LEU A 294 -2.28 -1.68 5.09
CA LEU A 294 -3.00 -2.79 4.44
C LEU A 294 -2.78 -4.13 5.14
N ARG A 295 -1.55 -4.38 5.60
CA ARG A 295 -1.25 -5.58 6.40
C ARG A 295 -1.98 -5.59 7.74
N ALA A 296 -2.07 -4.45 8.41
CA ALA A 296 -2.84 -4.32 9.65
C ALA A 296 -4.33 -4.61 9.44
N LEU A 297 -4.86 -4.27 8.27
CA LEU A 297 -6.23 -4.59 7.85
C LEU A 297 -6.40 -6.04 7.37
N GLY A 298 -5.33 -6.84 7.31
CA GLY A 298 -5.38 -8.22 6.82
C GLY A 298 -5.45 -8.37 5.30
N VAL A 299 -5.17 -7.31 4.54
CA VAL A 299 -5.09 -7.36 3.08
C VAL A 299 -3.77 -8.02 2.67
N PRO A 300 -3.78 -9.06 1.82
CA PRO A 300 -2.57 -9.65 1.27
C PRO A 300 -1.79 -8.64 0.43
N VAL A 301 -0.52 -8.42 0.79
CA VAL A 301 0.40 -7.55 0.06
C VAL A 301 1.56 -8.37 -0.47
N VAL A 302 1.72 -8.38 -1.79
CA VAL A 302 2.85 -8.95 -2.52
C VAL A 302 3.87 -7.84 -2.74
N VAL A 303 5.09 -8.03 -2.23
CA VAL A 303 6.18 -7.10 -2.50
C VAL A 303 6.85 -7.49 -3.81
N GLY A 304 6.83 -6.57 -4.78
CA GLY A 304 7.40 -6.82 -6.10
C GLY A 304 7.10 -5.72 -7.11
N ASP A 305 7.84 -5.72 -8.20
CA ASP A 305 7.65 -4.77 -9.29
C ASP A 305 6.41 -5.13 -10.12
N ALA A 306 5.60 -4.13 -10.48
CA ALA A 306 4.41 -4.29 -11.32
C ALA A 306 4.73 -4.85 -12.71
N GLU A 307 5.94 -4.62 -13.21
CA GLU A 307 6.39 -5.06 -14.53
C GLU A 307 6.99 -6.49 -14.51
N ALA A 308 7.24 -7.07 -13.31
CA ALA A 308 7.82 -8.40 -13.18
C ALA A 308 6.77 -9.51 -13.31
N ASP A 309 7.10 -10.57 -14.08
CA ASP A 309 6.23 -11.75 -14.23
C ASP A 309 5.95 -12.46 -12.92
N ASP A 310 6.92 -12.47 -12.01
CA ASP A 310 6.76 -13.08 -10.69
C ASP A 310 5.69 -12.37 -9.86
N SER A 311 5.61 -11.04 -9.93
CA SER A 311 4.58 -10.25 -9.25
C SER A 311 3.18 -10.59 -9.76
N LEU A 312 3.03 -10.69 -11.09
CA LEU A 312 1.76 -11.09 -11.71
C LEU A 312 1.33 -12.51 -11.30
N ARG A 313 2.30 -13.42 -11.22
CA ARG A 313 2.06 -14.81 -10.80
C ARG A 313 1.71 -14.88 -9.31
N LEU A 314 2.47 -14.20 -8.45
CA LEU A 314 2.26 -14.20 -7.00
C LEU A 314 0.95 -13.53 -6.60
N ALA A 315 0.51 -12.50 -7.33
CA ALA A 315 -0.79 -11.88 -7.17
C ALA A 315 -1.94 -12.68 -7.83
N ALA A 316 -1.65 -13.83 -8.44
CA ALA A 316 -2.61 -14.67 -9.15
C ALA A 316 -3.47 -13.89 -10.18
N VAL A 317 -2.86 -12.96 -10.92
CA VAL A 317 -3.52 -12.04 -11.84
C VAL A 317 -4.40 -12.76 -12.87
N ARG A 318 -3.96 -13.93 -13.39
CA ARG A 318 -4.74 -14.73 -14.35
C ARG A 318 -6.09 -15.22 -13.81
N SER A 319 -6.24 -15.31 -12.50
CA SER A 319 -7.49 -15.71 -11.83
C SER A 319 -8.23 -14.54 -11.18
N ALA A 320 -7.74 -13.32 -11.34
CA ALA A 320 -8.40 -12.11 -10.90
C ALA A 320 -9.64 -11.78 -11.72
N SER A 321 -10.59 -11.09 -11.13
CA SER A 321 -11.73 -10.53 -11.85
C SER A 321 -11.39 -9.21 -12.51
N VAL A 322 -10.66 -8.35 -11.81
CA VAL A 322 -10.27 -7.01 -12.28
C VAL A 322 -8.90 -6.68 -11.73
N VAL A 323 -8.11 -5.98 -12.51
CA VAL A 323 -6.84 -5.39 -12.09
C VAL A 323 -6.96 -3.86 -12.07
N LEU A 324 -6.42 -3.23 -11.05
CA LEU A 324 -6.27 -1.78 -10.96
C LEU A 324 -4.78 -1.42 -11.01
N ALA A 325 -4.37 -0.71 -12.03
CA ALA A 325 -3.02 -0.16 -12.16
C ALA A 325 -3.01 1.26 -11.59
N LEU A 326 -2.68 1.39 -10.30
CA LEU A 326 -2.76 2.64 -9.52
C LEU A 326 -1.39 3.16 -9.08
N THR A 327 -0.31 2.79 -9.77
CA THR A 327 1.03 3.31 -9.46
C THR A 327 1.11 4.81 -9.78
N GLN A 328 2.18 5.46 -9.35
CA GLN A 328 2.41 6.88 -9.65
C GLN A 328 2.89 7.14 -11.08
N ARG A 329 3.28 6.11 -11.83
CA ARG A 329 3.85 6.21 -13.16
C ARG A 329 2.87 5.78 -14.23
N ASP A 330 2.40 6.72 -15.05
CA ASP A 330 1.46 6.46 -16.14
C ASP A 330 1.99 5.40 -17.11
N ALA A 331 3.29 5.45 -17.46
CA ALA A 331 3.91 4.47 -18.34
C ALA A 331 3.83 3.03 -17.78
N THR A 332 4.09 2.83 -16.49
CA THR A 332 3.97 1.52 -15.84
C THR A 332 2.52 1.04 -15.83
N ASN A 333 1.57 1.93 -15.56
CA ASN A 333 0.14 1.60 -15.54
C ASN A 333 -0.36 1.19 -16.93
N LEU A 334 0.04 1.91 -17.98
CA LEU A 334 -0.29 1.59 -19.37
C LEU A 334 0.37 0.29 -19.84
N HIS A 335 1.65 0.09 -19.54
CA HIS A 335 2.36 -1.15 -19.88
C HIS A 335 1.68 -2.36 -19.23
N LEU A 336 1.29 -2.24 -17.97
CA LEU A 336 0.55 -3.30 -17.27
C LEU A 336 -0.78 -3.60 -17.98
N ALA A 337 -1.56 -2.58 -18.37
CA ALA A 337 -2.83 -2.76 -19.04
C ALA A 337 -2.68 -3.48 -20.39
N LEU A 338 -1.69 -3.07 -21.20
CA LEU A 338 -1.38 -3.72 -22.48
C LEU A 338 -1.00 -5.19 -22.30
N ARG A 339 -0.17 -5.50 -21.29
CA ARG A 339 0.20 -6.89 -20.98
C ARG A 339 -1.01 -7.73 -20.56
N LEU A 340 -1.91 -7.17 -19.76
CA LEU A 340 -3.11 -7.88 -19.30
C LEU A 340 -4.11 -8.09 -20.43
N GLY A 341 -4.26 -7.13 -21.33
CA GLY A 341 -5.07 -7.26 -22.55
C GLY A 341 -4.56 -8.34 -23.51
N ALA A 342 -3.24 -8.57 -23.54
CA ALA A 342 -2.62 -9.62 -24.36
C ALA A 342 -2.78 -11.04 -23.78
N LEU A 343 -3.23 -11.20 -22.54
CA LEU A 343 -3.49 -12.51 -21.94
C LEU A 343 -4.66 -13.22 -22.64
N ARG A 344 -4.71 -14.54 -22.48
CA ARG A 344 -5.80 -15.36 -23.00
C ARG A 344 -6.36 -16.24 -21.87
N PRO A 345 -7.59 -16.01 -21.36
CA PRO A 345 -8.46 -14.86 -21.69
C PRO A 345 -7.87 -13.53 -21.15
N PRO A 346 -8.26 -12.37 -21.71
CA PRO A 346 -7.80 -11.07 -21.23
C PRO A 346 -8.34 -10.79 -19.82
N VAL A 347 -7.55 -10.07 -19.02
CA VAL A 347 -7.98 -9.65 -17.67
C VAL A 347 -8.31 -8.16 -17.72
N PRO A 348 -9.52 -7.74 -17.38
CA PRO A 348 -9.90 -6.33 -17.37
C PRO A 348 -8.99 -5.52 -16.44
N CYS A 349 -8.50 -4.39 -16.95
CA CYS A 349 -7.62 -3.49 -16.24
C CYS A 349 -8.19 -2.08 -16.22
N VAL A 350 -8.25 -1.46 -15.04
CA VAL A 350 -8.54 -0.03 -14.87
C VAL A 350 -7.21 0.68 -14.67
N VAL A 351 -6.96 1.73 -15.43
CA VAL A 351 -5.69 2.43 -15.45
C VAL A 351 -5.82 3.80 -14.80
N ARG A 352 -4.99 4.08 -13.80
CA ARG A 352 -4.80 5.42 -13.28
C ARG A 352 -3.88 6.20 -14.20
N LEU A 353 -4.28 7.42 -14.56
CA LEU A 353 -3.48 8.36 -15.33
C LEU A 353 -3.44 9.72 -14.63
N GLN A 354 -2.29 10.36 -14.67
CA GLN A 354 -2.13 11.75 -14.21
C GLN A 354 -2.49 12.72 -15.33
N SER A 355 -2.09 12.38 -16.57
CA SER A 355 -2.40 13.19 -17.74
C SER A 355 -3.85 13.01 -18.14
N GLU A 356 -4.61 14.11 -18.12
CA GLU A 356 -6.00 14.14 -18.59
C GLU A 356 -6.10 13.93 -20.10
N GLU A 357 -5.13 14.42 -20.86
CA GLU A 357 -5.09 14.28 -22.31
C GLU A 357 -4.92 12.80 -22.71
N ILE A 358 -4.00 12.09 -22.07
CA ILE A 358 -3.80 10.66 -22.28
C ILE A 358 -5.05 9.88 -21.86
N SER A 359 -5.66 10.26 -20.70
CA SER A 359 -6.89 9.62 -20.24
C SER A 359 -8.03 9.76 -21.23
N ARG A 360 -8.26 10.97 -21.77
CA ARG A 360 -9.28 11.22 -22.80
C ARG A 360 -9.02 10.44 -24.09
N HIS A 361 -7.76 10.34 -24.51
CA HIS A 361 -7.39 9.59 -25.71
C HIS A 361 -7.67 8.09 -25.54
N ILE A 362 -7.33 7.52 -24.40
CA ILE A 362 -7.57 6.11 -24.08
C ILE A 362 -9.07 5.81 -23.94
N GLU A 363 -9.83 6.71 -23.31
CA GLU A 363 -11.29 6.57 -23.23
C GLU A 363 -11.95 6.62 -24.61
N ALA A 364 -11.45 7.48 -25.50
CA ALA A 364 -11.95 7.59 -26.87
C ALA A 364 -11.60 6.35 -27.70
N SER A 365 -10.46 5.70 -27.49
CA SER A 365 -10.10 4.44 -28.16
C SER A 365 -10.91 3.24 -27.66
N GLY A 366 -11.43 3.32 -26.42
CA GLY A 366 -12.19 2.24 -25.79
C GLY A 366 -11.33 1.05 -25.35
N ASP A 367 -10.00 1.16 -25.38
CA ASP A 367 -9.08 0.06 -25.07
C ASP A 367 -9.14 -0.36 -23.61
N PHE A 368 -9.17 0.63 -22.68
CA PHE A 368 -9.22 0.38 -21.23
C PHE A 368 -10.03 1.45 -20.52
N PRO A 369 -10.79 1.11 -19.47
CA PRO A 369 -11.33 2.12 -18.57
C PRO A 369 -10.19 2.82 -17.81
N SER A 370 -10.18 4.15 -17.86
CA SER A 370 -9.17 4.97 -17.21
C SER A 370 -9.75 5.85 -16.11
N ILE A 371 -8.88 6.26 -15.18
CA ILE A 371 -9.19 7.21 -14.11
C ILE A 371 -8.14 8.31 -14.14
N SER A 372 -8.49 9.48 -14.61
CA SER A 372 -7.66 10.66 -14.38
C SER A 372 -7.83 11.14 -12.95
N THR A 373 -6.83 10.87 -12.11
CA THR A 373 -6.87 11.31 -10.71
C THR A 373 -6.88 12.83 -10.61
N LEU A 374 -6.23 13.51 -11.53
CA LEU A 374 -6.25 14.97 -11.61
C LEU A 374 -7.66 15.48 -11.92
N ALA A 375 -8.28 14.99 -12.99
CA ALA A 375 -9.60 15.43 -13.42
C ALA A 375 -10.67 15.18 -12.34
N VAL A 376 -10.65 13.99 -11.72
CA VAL A 376 -11.60 13.63 -10.65
C VAL A 376 -11.41 14.51 -9.41
N THR A 377 -10.16 14.79 -9.02
CA THR A 377 -9.86 15.65 -7.86
C THR A 377 -10.26 17.10 -8.12
N VAL A 378 -9.98 17.60 -9.31
CA VAL A 378 -10.40 18.96 -9.74
C VAL A 378 -11.92 19.06 -9.76
N ALA A 379 -12.63 18.05 -10.25
CA ALA A 379 -14.09 18.02 -10.28
C ALA A 379 -14.70 18.02 -8.87
N ASP A 380 -14.13 17.25 -7.95
CA ASP A 380 -14.56 17.19 -6.54
C ASP A 380 -14.31 18.54 -5.84
N ALA A 381 -13.10 19.12 -6.00
CA ALA A 381 -12.75 20.40 -5.44
C ALA A 381 -13.66 21.52 -5.97
N ALA A 382 -13.90 21.56 -7.28
CA ALA A 382 -14.77 22.54 -7.91
C ALA A 382 -16.20 22.48 -7.35
N LYS A 383 -16.77 21.29 -7.27
CA LYS A 383 -18.10 21.07 -6.69
C LYS A 383 -18.20 21.56 -5.25
N ARG A 384 -17.17 21.32 -4.44
CA ARG A 384 -17.11 21.80 -3.05
C ARG A 384 -17.04 23.32 -2.99
N VAL A 385 -16.21 23.95 -3.83
CA VAL A 385 -16.16 25.42 -3.92
C VAL A 385 -17.53 26.01 -4.26
N GLU A 386 -18.24 25.46 -5.23
CA GLU A 386 -19.58 25.91 -5.60
C GLU A 386 -20.55 25.76 -4.41
N THR A 387 -20.54 24.61 -3.75
CA THR A 387 -21.39 24.34 -2.58
C THR A 387 -21.12 25.32 -1.44
N LEU A 388 -19.84 25.57 -1.13
CA LEU A 388 -19.45 26.51 -0.06
C LEU A 388 -19.80 27.94 -0.40
N ARG A 389 -19.62 28.33 -1.67
CA ARG A 389 -19.99 29.66 -2.16
C ARG A 389 -21.50 29.90 -2.04
N ASP A 390 -22.30 28.94 -2.44
CA ASP A 390 -23.76 29.05 -2.40
C ASP A 390 -24.27 29.06 -0.95
N ALA A 391 -23.71 28.23 -0.08
CA ALA A 391 -23.99 28.24 1.36
C ALA A 391 -23.68 29.63 1.98
N ARG A 392 -22.54 30.22 1.62
CA ARG A 392 -22.16 31.56 2.10
C ARG A 392 -23.09 32.63 1.58
N ARG A 393 -23.46 32.62 0.29
CA ARG A 393 -24.44 33.54 -0.28
C ARG A 393 -25.78 33.50 0.45
N LEU A 394 -26.26 32.28 0.74
CA LEU A 394 -27.51 32.11 1.50
C LEU A 394 -27.39 32.59 2.95
N ALA A 395 -26.24 32.42 3.57
CA ALA A 395 -25.99 32.94 4.93
C ALA A 395 -25.95 34.44 4.98
N MET A 396 -25.36 35.10 3.98
CA MET A 396 -25.32 36.57 3.86
C MET A 396 -26.69 37.17 3.46
N ALA A 397 -27.51 36.44 2.73
CA ALA A 397 -28.85 36.88 2.29
C ALA A 397 -29.93 36.78 3.37
N ARG A 398 -29.66 36.05 4.49
CA ARG A 398 -30.61 36.01 5.62
C ARG A 398 -30.55 37.31 6.38
N PRO A 399 -31.66 38.08 6.47
CA PRO A 399 -31.67 39.26 7.30
C PRO A 399 -31.38 38.88 8.74
N ALA A 400 -30.54 39.70 9.41
CA ALA A 400 -30.31 39.56 10.84
C ALA A 400 -31.72 39.54 11.50
N LYS A 401 -32.07 38.37 12.10
CA LYS A 401 -33.22 38.36 12.98
C LYS A 401 -32.92 39.36 14.06
N GLU A 402 -33.73 40.43 14.10
CA GLU A 402 -33.77 41.34 15.21
C GLU A 402 -33.79 40.50 16.51
N VAL A 403 -32.72 40.65 17.27
CA VAL A 403 -32.73 40.28 18.67
C VAL A 403 -33.60 41.30 19.34
N GLY A 404 -34.93 41.07 19.30
CA GLY A 404 -35.88 41.82 20.07
C GLY A 404 -35.86 41.32 21.51
N ASP A 405 -35.64 42.26 22.36
CA ASP A 405 -35.90 42.37 23.81
C ASP A 405 -36.15 41.08 24.63
#